data_8b271869435765ece66f1bebc6a23758
#
_entry.id   8b271869435765ece66f1bebc6a23758
#
_cell.length_a   1.000
_cell.length_b   1.000
_cell.length_c   1.000
_cell.angle_alpha   90.00
_cell.angle_beta   90.00
_cell.angle_gamma   90.00
#
_symmetry.space_group_name_H-M   'P 1'
#
loop_
_entity.id
_entity.type
_entity.pdbx_description
1 polymer ?
#
loop_
_entity_poly.entity_id
_entity_poly.type
_entity_poly.pdbx_seq_one_letter_code
_entity_poly.pdbx_strand_id
1 'polypeptide(L)'
;MITYFEKGKKLYEWTQRNLQDSADYLYFDNIRLDGKIGKAKFAYNSGQMMQSAALLYQLTKNPIYLKDAQNIAKECFNYFFTDFTPATNEEAFRMLKKGDIWFTAV
;
A
#
# COMPACT_ATOMS: atom_id res chain seq x y z
N MET A 1 -30.57 7.08 5.66
CA MET A 1 -29.37 7.46 6.44
C MET A 1 -28.17 6.66 5.95
N ILE A 2 -27.03 7.32 5.75
CA ILE A 2 -25.79 6.63 5.35
C ILE A 2 -25.13 6.07 6.59
N THR A 3 -24.82 4.75 6.59
CA THR A 3 -24.13 4.08 7.68
C THR A 3 -22.65 4.42 7.67
N TYR A 4 -21.94 4.15 8.77
CA TYR A 4 -20.47 4.27 8.81
C TYR A 4 -19.80 3.35 7.79
N PHE A 5 -20.34 2.17 7.58
CA PHE A 5 -19.83 1.26 6.55
C PHE A 5 -19.92 1.89 5.16
N GLU A 6 -21.05 2.46 4.80
CA GLU A 6 -21.25 3.10 3.51
C GLU A 6 -20.34 4.30 3.33
N LYS A 7 -20.13 5.10 4.38
CA LYS A 7 -19.18 6.21 4.35
C LYS A 7 -17.75 5.74 4.14
N GLY A 8 -17.36 4.68 4.84
CA GLY A 8 -16.03 4.09 4.68
C GLY A 8 -15.79 3.55 3.28
N LYS A 9 -16.79 2.89 2.71
CA LYS A 9 -16.74 2.38 1.35
C LYS A 9 -16.59 3.51 0.33
N LYS A 10 -17.35 4.58 0.48
CA LYS A 10 -17.24 5.76 -0.38
C LYS A 10 -15.88 6.42 -0.28
N LEU A 11 -15.32 6.50 0.92
CA LEU A 11 -13.99 7.05 1.12
C LEU A 11 -12.92 6.17 0.47
N TYR A 12 -13.05 4.86 0.59
CA TYR A 12 -12.16 3.91 -0.09
C TYR A 12 -12.18 4.13 -1.60
N GLU A 13 -13.37 4.19 -2.18
CA GLU A 13 -13.55 4.37 -3.62
C GLU A 13 -13.01 5.72 -4.10
N TRP A 14 -13.23 6.78 -3.33
CA TRP A 14 -12.69 8.10 -3.63
C TRP A 14 -11.16 8.10 -3.61
N THR A 15 -10.58 7.50 -2.59
CA THR A 15 -9.13 7.43 -2.44
C THR A 15 -8.51 6.62 -3.59
N GLN A 16 -9.10 5.49 -3.92
CA GLN A 16 -8.64 4.66 -5.03
C GLN A 16 -8.68 5.42 -6.35
N ARG A 17 -9.78 6.10 -6.62
CA ARG A 17 -9.96 6.83 -7.88
C ARG A 17 -8.98 7.99 -8.01
N ASN A 18 -8.69 8.68 -6.91
CA ASN A 18 -7.88 9.90 -6.95
C ASN A 18 -6.40 9.69 -6.67
N LEU A 19 -6.03 8.68 -5.91
CA LEU A 19 -4.65 8.54 -5.41
C LEU A 19 -3.96 7.23 -5.80
N GLN A 20 -4.66 6.25 -6.36
CA GLN A 20 -4.00 5.03 -6.81
C GLN A 20 -3.34 5.25 -8.17
N ASP A 21 -2.06 4.84 -8.27
CA ASP A 21 -1.36 4.80 -9.55
C ASP A 21 -1.80 3.55 -10.31
N SER A 22 -2.44 3.72 -11.47
CA SER A 22 -2.93 2.61 -12.26
C SER A 22 -1.82 1.73 -12.85
N ALA A 23 -0.59 2.24 -12.88
CA ALA A 23 0.54 1.48 -13.43
C ALA A 23 1.02 0.38 -12.49
N ASP A 24 0.94 0.59 -11.16
CA ASP A 24 1.48 -0.35 -10.18
C ASP A 24 0.58 -0.60 -8.97
N TYR A 25 -0.65 -0.10 -8.97
CA TYR A 25 -1.63 -0.24 -7.88
C TYR A 25 -1.22 0.39 -6.55
N LEU A 26 -0.08 1.06 -6.48
CA LEU A 26 0.36 1.72 -5.26
C LEU A 26 -0.26 3.11 -5.15
N TYR A 27 -0.26 3.67 -3.94
CA TYR A 27 -0.95 4.91 -3.67
C TYR A 27 0.03 6.06 -3.53
N PHE A 28 -0.30 7.19 -4.17
CA PHE A 28 0.39 8.47 -3.97
C PHE A 28 0.10 9.02 -2.58
N ASP A 29 0.98 9.88 -2.08
CA ASP A 29 0.92 10.35 -0.70
C ASP A 29 -0.29 11.24 -0.42
N ASN A 30 -0.55 12.23 -1.27
CA ASN A 30 -1.61 13.19 -1.00
C ASN A 30 -2.12 13.87 -2.26
N ILE A 31 -3.27 14.53 -2.11
CA ILE A 31 -3.79 15.49 -3.08
C ILE A 31 -3.95 16.83 -2.37
N ARG A 32 -3.44 17.90 -2.99
CA ARG A 32 -3.52 19.24 -2.44
C ARG A 32 -4.86 19.89 -2.75
N LEU A 33 -5.16 20.99 -2.05
CA LEU A 33 -6.40 21.73 -2.29
C LEU A 33 -6.51 22.30 -3.71
N ASP A 34 -5.36 22.55 -4.36
CA ASP A 34 -5.33 22.99 -5.76
C ASP A 34 -5.45 21.85 -6.78
N GLY A 35 -5.63 20.63 -6.31
CA GLY A 35 -5.77 19.45 -7.14
C GLY A 35 -4.46 18.78 -7.52
N LYS A 36 -3.32 19.31 -7.14
CA LYS A 36 -2.03 18.70 -7.41
C LYS A 36 -1.79 17.49 -6.54
N ILE A 37 -1.28 16.43 -7.13
CA ILE A 37 -1.00 15.17 -6.44
C ILE A 37 0.45 15.12 -6.01
N GLY A 38 0.69 14.86 -4.72
CA GLY A 38 2.01 14.57 -4.20
C GLY A 38 2.36 13.12 -4.51
N LYS A 39 3.23 12.91 -5.49
CA LYS A 39 3.46 11.60 -6.10
C LYS A 39 4.47 10.72 -5.37
N ALA A 40 4.89 11.09 -4.18
CA ALA A 40 5.69 10.21 -3.36
C ALA A 40 4.89 8.95 -3.00
N LYS A 41 5.55 7.80 -2.95
CA LYS A 41 4.93 6.53 -2.58
C LYS A 41 5.59 6.02 -1.31
N PHE A 42 4.83 6.05 -0.22
CA PHE A 42 5.28 5.53 1.07
C PHE A 42 4.54 4.23 1.39
N ALA A 43 5.24 3.31 2.03
CA ALA A 43 4.67 2.00 2.34
C ALA A 43 3.38 2.07 3.15
N TYR A 44 3.28 3.02 4.08
CA TYR A 44 2.10 3.12 4.94
C TYR A 44 0.83 3.49 4.16
N ASN A 45 0.93 4.28 3.09
CA ASN A 45 -0.22 4.66 2.30
C ASN A 45 -0.85 3.44 1.63
N SER A 46 -0.03 2.65 0.93
CA SER A 46 -0.50 1.45 0.25
C SER A 46 -0.88 0.35 1.24
N GLY A 47 -0.15 0.24 2.35
CA GLY A 47 -0.47 -0.72 3.40
C GLY A 47 -1.84 -0.47 4.04
N GLN A 48 -2.18 0.78 4.30
CA GLN A 48 -3.50 1.13 4.83
C GLN A 48 -4.63 0.81 3.85
N MET A 49 -4.41 1.06 2.55
CA MET A 49 -5.42 0.74 1.54
C MET A 49 -5.55 -0.75 1.32
N MET A 50 -4.46 -1.51 1.41
CA MET A 50 -4.49 -2.96 1.38
C MET A 50 -5.32 -3.53 2.53
N GLN A 51 -5.11 -3.01 3.73
CA GLN A 51 -5.88 -3.41 4.91
C GLN A 51 -7.36 -3.07 4.77
N SER A 52 -7.66 -1.89 4.23
CA SER A 52 -9.04 -1.46 3.98
C SER A 52 -9.73 -2.37 2.97
N ALA A 53 -9.03 -2.74 1.90
CA ALA A 53 -9.57 -3.66 0.89
C ALA A 53 -9.85 -5.03 1.50
N ALA A 54 -8.93 -5.55 2.32
CA ALA A 54 -9.14 -6.83 3.00
C ALA A 54 -10.38 -6.78 3.92
N LEU A 55 -10.55 -5.70 4.65
CA LEU A 55 -11.72 -5.52 5.53
C LEU A 55 -13.01 -5.43 4.72
N LEU A 56 -13.01 -4.67 3.62
CA LEU A 56 -14.19 -4.59 2.74
C LEU A 56 -14.53 -5.95 2.15
N TYR A 57 -13.53 -6.76 1.80
CA TYR A 57 -13.78 -8.13 1.36
C TYR A 57 -14.44 -8.96 2.46
N GLN A 58 -13.95 -8.87 3.68
CA GLN A 58 -14.55 -9.60 4.81
C GLN A 58 -16.01 -9.23 5.03
N LEU A 59 -16.35 -7.95 4.87
CA LEU A 59 -17.69 -7.44 5.12
C LEU A 59 -18.65 -7.68 3.96
N THR A 60 -18.18 -7.58 2.72
CA THR A 60 -19.04 -7.65 1.53
C THR A 60 -18.96 -8.98 0.80
N LYS A 61 -17.87 -9.74 0.98
CA LYS A 61 -17.55 -10.96 0.20
C LYS A 61 -17.44 -10.70 -1.30
N ASN A 62 -17.30 -9.43 -1.71
CA ASN A 62 -17.10 -9.07 -3.10
C ASN A 62 -15.65 -9.32 -3.50
N PRO A 63 -15.39 -10.22 -4.47
CA PRO A 63 -14.01 -10.60 -4.84
C PRO A 63 -13.16 -9.46 -5.39
N ILE A 64 -13.75 -8.34 -5.80
CA ILE A 64 -12.98 -7.19 -6.28
C ILE A 64 -12.06 -6.63 -5.19
N TYR A 65 -12.52 -6.64 -3.93
CA TYR A 65 -11.72 -6.14 -2.81
C TYR A 65 -10.56 -7.08 -2.47
N LEU A 66 -10.81 -8.38 -2.58
CA LEU A 66 -9.73 -9.36 -2.41
C LEU A 66 -8.65 -9.17 -3.48
N LYS A 67 -9.06 -8.98 -4.73
CA LYS A 67 -8.15 -8.74 -5.83
C LYS A 67 -7.36 -7.45 -5.63
N ASP A 68 -8.02 -6.38 -5.18
CA ASP A 68 -7.35 -5.12 -4.85
C ASP A 68 -6.27 -5.33 -3.80
N ALA A 69 -6.59 -6.02 -2.71
CA ALA A 69 -5.64 -6.30 -1.64
C ALA A 69 -4.44 -7.12 -2.14
N GLN A 70 -4.69 -8.13 -2.95
CA GLN A 70 -3.65 -8.98 -3.51
C GLN A 70 -2.74 -8.21 -4.47
N ASN A 71 -3.30 -7.37 -5.32
CA ASN A 71 -2.53 -6.53 -6.24
C ASN A 71 -1.62 -5.57 -5.47
N ILE A 72 -2.16 -4.91 -4.45
CA ILE A 72 -1.38 -3.99 -3.62
C ILE A 72 -0.27 -4.75 -2.89
N ALA A 73 -0.58 -5.90 -2.30
CA ALA A 73 0.41 -6.69 -1.57
C ALA A 73 1.58 -7.10 -2.46
N LYS A 74 1.29 -7.58 -3.67
CA LYS A 74 2.31 -7.98 -4.64
C LYS A 74 3.19 -6.79 -5.03
N GLU A 75 2.59 -5.67 -5.35
CA GLU A 75 3.33 -4.49 -5.80
C GLU A 75 4.08 -3.81 -4.65
N CYS A 76 3.56 -3.86 -3.44
CA CYS A 76 4.29 -3.41 -2.26
C CYS A 76 5.56 -4.23 -2.04
N PHE A 77 5.48 -5.54 -2.19
CA PHE A 77 6.67 -6.39 -2.06
C PHE A 77 7.70 -6.02 -3.12
N ASN A 78 7.27 -5.85 -4.36
CA ASN A 78 8.19 -5.55 -5.46
C ASN A 78 8.80 -4.15 -5.37
N TYR A 79 8.06 -3.17 -4.86
CA TYR A 79 8.49 -1.77 -4.82
C TYR A 79 9.30 -1.44 -3.58
N PHE A 80 8.85 -1.91 -2.39
CA PHE A 80 9.42 -1.48 -1.12
C PHE A 80 10.47 -2.44 -0.55
N PHE A 81 10.60 -3.63 -1.11
CA PHE A 81 11.59 -4.60 -0.66
C PHE A 81 12.58 -4.88 -1.78
N THR A 82 13.84 -5.10 -1.40
CA THR A 82 14.90 -5.45 -2.33
C THR A 82 15.88 -6.41 -1.66
N ASP A 83 16.62 -7.14 -2.47
CA ASP A 83 17.73 -7.95 -1.96
C ASP A 83 18.80 -7.02 -1.40
N PHE A 84 19.37 -7.44 -0.28
CA PHE A 84 20.36 -6.63 0.42
C PHE A 84 21.67 -7.42 0.58
N THR A 85 22.74 -6.81 0.07
CA THR A 85 24.10 -7.35 0.28
C THR A 85 24.83 -6.40 1.21
N PRO A 86 25.17 -6.82 2.45
CA PRO A 86 25.83 -5.92 3.39
C PRO A 86 27.22 -5.51 2.92
N ALA A 87 27.56 -4.23 3.12
CA ALA A 87 28.85 -3.68 2.78
C ALA A 87 29.91 -3.95 3.87
N THR A 88 29.46 -4.20 5.11
CA THR A 88 30.34 -4.46 6.26
C THR A 88 29.83 -5.63 7.09
N ASN A 89 30.73 -6.22 7.90
CA ASN A 89 30.35 -7.30 8.82
C ASN A 89 29.31 -6.84 9.84
N GLU A 90 29.42 -5.61 10.31
CA GLU A 90 28.45 -5.05 11.24
C GLU A 90 27.07 -4.92 10.61
N GLU A 91 27.03 -4.45 9.37
CA GLU A 91 25.82 -4.36 8.60
C GLU A 91 25.21 -5.73 8.35
N ALA A 92 26.04 -6.70 7.99
CA ALA A 92 25.62 -8.08 7.82
C ALA A 92 24.97 -8.63 9.08
N PHE A 93 25.57 -8.37 10.24
CA PHE A 93 25.03 -8.82 11.51
C PHE A 93 23.66 -8.24 11.78
N ARG A 94 23.47 -6.94 11.55
CA ARG A 94 22.19 -6.29 11.76
C ARG A 94 21.10 -6.84 10.83
N MET A 95 21.48 -7.27 9.64
CA MET A 95 20.54 -7.73 8.61
C MET A 95 20.24 -9.20 8.67
N LEU A 96 20.95 -9.96 9.48
CA LEU A 96 20.80 -11.42 9.57
C LEU A 96 19.37 -11.90 9.70
N LYS A 97 18.60 -11.24 10.53
CA LYS A 97 17.21 -11.62 10.80
C LYS A 97 16.26 -11.25 9.66
N LYS A 98 16.72 -10.42 8.74
CA LYS A 98 15.95 -9.98 7.59
C LYS A 98 16.19 -10.86 6.37
N GLY A 99 17.17 -11.78 6.46
CA GLY A 99 17.58 -12.54 5.31
C GLY A 99 18.17 -11.64 4.24
N ASP A 100 17.90 -11.93 2.99
CA ASP A 100 18.42 -11.17 1.86
C ASP A 100 17.49 -10.05 1.41
N ILE A 101 16.41 -9.78 2.14
CA ILE A 101 15.41 -8.78 1.76
C ILE A 101 15.47 -7.61 2.70
N TRP A 102 15.50 -6.41 2.13
CA TRP A 102 15.55 -5.16 2.87
C TRP A 102 14.38 -4.26 2.49
N PHE A 103 13.73 -3.66 3.49
CA PHE A 103 12.67 -2.71 3.29
C PHE A 103 13.27 -1.35 2.93
N THR A 104 12.95 -0.83 1.74
CA THR A 104 13.62 0.35 1.17
C THR A 104 12.84 1.65 1.33
N ALA A 105 11.59 1.61 1.80
CA ALA A 105 10.78 2.82 1.97
C ALA A 105 10.17 2.86 3.35
N VAL A 106 9.97 4.05 3.84
CA VAL A 106 9.36 4.31 5.14
C VAL A 106 7.99 4.92 5.01
#